data_2560bbc86b8a0f6e5f90c09503ffcbdb
#
_entry.id   2560bbc86b8a0f6e5f90c09503ffcbdb
#
_cell.length_a   1.000
_cell.length_b   1.000
_cell.length_c   1.000
_cell.angle_alpha   90.00
_cell.angle_beta   90.00
_cell.angle_gamma   90.00
#
_symmetry.space_group_name_H-M   'P 1'
#
loop_
_entity.id
_entity.type
_entity.pdbx_description
1 polymer ?
#
loop_
_entity_poly.entity_id
_entity_poly.type
_entity_poly.pdbx_seq_one_letter_code
_entity_poly.pdbx_strand_id
1 'polypeptide(L)'
;PHIREAVTFGDERDNVTAFINIDLESMGNWAERNNLNYTSYVDLANRDEIYAIIKGNIEDSNKSLAADPGLAGSQIKRFLILHKLLDADDGELTRTGKIRRKIVFERYDDLIQALYSDKDIIPIEAKVTFENGKEGVIKADLKIREAEVYASVQKAG
;
A
#
# COMPACT_ATOMS: atom_id res chain seq x y z
N PRO A 1 -1.86 -0.80 13.13
CA PRO A 1 -1.00 -1.94 13.51
C PRO A 1 -0.67 -2.89 12.36
N HIS A 2 -1.53 -2.96 11.32
CA HIS A 2 -1.27 -3.84 10.17
C HIS A 2 -0.48 -3.14 9.07
N ILE A 3 -0.47 -1.82 9.06
CA ILE A 3 0.22 -1.01 8.06
C ILE A 3 1.50 -0.45 8.67
N ARG A 4 2.64 -0.75 8.04
CA ARG A 4 3.93 -0.19 8.43
C ARG A 4 4.12 1.20 7.87
N GLU A 5 3.75 1.39 6.59
CA GLU A 5 3.95 2.63 5.88
C GLU A 5 2.88 2.81 4.82
N ALA A 6 2.43 4.04 4.63
CA ALA A 6 1.53 4.41 3.55
C ALA A 6 2.09 5.63 2.84
N VAL A 7 2.31 5.51 1.54
CA VAL A 7 2.75 6.62 0.70
C VAL A 7 1.55 7.09 -0.09
N THR A 8 1.07 8.29 0.19
CA THR A 8 -0.12 8.84 -0.47
C THR A 8 0.25 9.72 -1.65
N PHE A 9 -0.61 9.69 -2.65
CA PHE A 9 -0.51 10.50 -3.88
C PHE A 9 -1.83 11.22 -4.07
N GLY A 10 -1.80 12.49 -4.39
CA GLY A 10 -3.04 13.26 -4.54
C GLY A 10 -2.84 14.66 -5.09
N ASP A 11 -1.60 15.11 -5.19
CA ASP A 11 -1.31 16.45 -5.71
C ASP A 11 -1.81 16.57 -7.14
N GLU A 12 -2.60 17.61 -7.40
CA GLU A 12 -3.19 17.90 -8.71
C GLU A 12 -4.06 16.75 -9.27
N ARG A 13 -4.61 15.91 -8.37
CA ARG A 13 -5.48 14.80 -8.74
C ARG A 13 -6.84 14.94 -8.05
N ASP A 14 -7.86 14.31 -8.66
CA ASP A 14 -9.24 14.36 -8.15
C ASP A 14 -9.43 13.55 -6.87
N ASN A 15 -8.53 12.61 -6.60
CA ASN A 15 -8.63 11.75 -5.44
C ASN A 15 -7.25 11.33 -4.94
N VAL A 16 -7.20 10.81 -3.71
CA VAL A 16 -5.97 10.32 -3.08
C VAL A 16 -5.88 8.81 -3.27
N THR A 17 -4.70 8.38 -3.65
CA THR A 17 -4.35 6.96 -3.76
C THR A 17 -3.13 6.66 -2.89
N ALA A 18 -2.82 5.40 -2.68
CA ALA A 18 -1.69 5.03 -1.83
C ALA A 18 -0.99 3.74 -2.24
N PHE A 19 0.31 3.71 -2.00
CA PHE A 19 1.07 2.47 -1.85
C PHE A 19 1.08 2.11 -0.36
N ILE A 20 0.86 0.84 -0.07
CA ILE A 20 0.87 0.33 1.30
C ILE A 20 2.02 -0.66 1.46
N ASN A 21 2.80 -0.47 2.52
CA ASN A 21 3.66 -1.51 3.06
C ASN A 21 2.98 -2.10 4.29
N ILE A 22 2.82 -3.41 4.31
CA ILE A 22 2.25 -4.09 5.48
C ILE A 22 3.32 -4.25 6.56
N ASP A 23 2.88 -4.29 7.81
CA ASP A 23 3.73 -4.67 8.92
C ASP A 23 3.90 -6.19 8.87
N LEU A 24 5.10 -6.63 8.50
CA LEU A 24 5.35 -8.06 8.28
C LEU A 24 5.23 -8.87 9.57
N GLU A 25 5.65 -8.32 10.70
CA GLU A 25 5.51 -9.01 11.98
C GLU A 25 4.04 -9.22 12.34
N SER A 26 3.25 -8.17 12.30
CA SER A 26 1.82 -8.22 12.61
C SER A 26 1.05 -9.12 11.64
N MET A 27 1.27 -8.96 10.34
CA MET A 27 0.57 -9.74 9.33
C MET A 27 1.05 -11.19 9.28
N GLY A 28 2.34 -11.43 9.52
CA GLY A 28 2.88 -12.78 9.64
C GLY A 28 2.29 -13.53 10.82
N ASN A 29 2.15 -12.87 11.96
CA ASN A 29 1.51 -13.46 13.14
C ASN A 29 0.03 -13.77 12.87
N TRP A 30 -0.67 -12.87 12.19
CA TRP A 30 -2.05 -13.10 11.78
C TRP A 30 -2.17 -14.33 10.88
N ALA A 31 -1.28 -14.43 9.88
CA ALA A 31 -1.26 -15.55 8.94
C ALA A 31 -1.03 -16.88 9.67
N GLU A 32 -0.09 -16.88 10.59
CA GLU A 32 0.21 -18.08 11.41
C GLU A 32 -1.01 -18.51 12.23
N ARG A 33 -1.67 -17.58 12.89
CA ARG A 33 -2.89 -17.87 13.68
C ARG A 33 -4.05 -18.38 12.84
N ASN A 34 -4.08 -18.03 11.55
CA ASN A 34 -5.14 -18.40 10.61
C ASN A 34 -4.73 -19.51 9.65
N ASN A 35 -3.61 -20.18 9.94
CA ASN A 35 -3.08 -21.29 9.15
C ASN A 35 -2.84 -20.94 7.67
N LEU A 36 -2.49 -19.68 7.41
CA LEU A 36 -2.12 -19.20 6.09
C LEU A 36 -0.61 -19.32 5.92
N ASN A 37 -0.17 -20.22 5.05
CA ASN A 37 1.25 -20.36 4.74
C ASN A 37 1.66 -19.37 3.65
N TYR A 38 2.84 -18.78 3.79
CA TYR A 38 3.40 -17.89 2.78
C TYR A 38 4.93 -18.10 2.70
N THR A 39 5.49 -17.80 1.54
CA THR A 39 6.91 -18.06 1.25
C THR A 39 7.77 -16.79 1.27
N SER A 40 7.17 -15.61 1.13
CA SER A 40 7.88 -14.35 1.00
C SER A 40 6.95 -13.19 1.32
N TYR A 41 7.54 -11.99 1.45
CA TYR A 41 6.77 -10.75 1.59
C TYR A 41 5.78 -10.59 0.44
N VAL A 42 6.24 -10.79 -0.81
CA VAL A 42 5.40 -10.65 -2.01
C VAL A 42 4.20 -11.61 -1.95
N ASP A 43 4.45 -12.85 -1.56
CA ASP A 43 3.39 -13.86 -1.45
C ASP A 43 2.36 -13.46 -0.41
N LEU A 44 2.81 -13.07 0.79
CA LEU A 44 1.89 -12.65 1.86
C LEU A 44 1.12 -11.39 1.47
N ALA A 45 1.84 -10.37 0.99
CA ALA A 45 1.25 -9.08 0.64
C ALA A 45 0.19 -9.18 -0.46
N ASN A 46 0.31 -10.17 -1.34
CA ASN A 46 -0.60 -10.33 -2.48
C ASN A 46 -1.81 -11.23 -2.20
N ARG A 47 -1.99 -11.70 -0.96
CA ARG A 47 -3.12 -12.53 -0.57
C ARG A 47 -4.40 -11.70 -0.46
N ASP A 48 -5.52 -12.26 -0.93
CA ASP A 48 -6.82 -11.60 -0.84
C ASP A 48 -7.21 -11.29 0.61
N GLU A 49 -6.90 -12.21 1.54
CA GLU A 49 -7.20 -12.02 2.96
C GLU A 49 -6.44 -10.82 3.53
N ILE A 50 -5.20 -10.62 3.11
CA ILE A 50 -4.39 -9.47 3.54
C ILE A 50 -4.95 -8.18 2.95
N TYR A 51 -5.32 -8.18 1.68
CA TYR A 51 -5.98 -7.02 1.05
C TYR A 51 -7.27 -6.65 1.77
N ALA A 52 -8.05 -7.63 2.19
CA ALA A 52 -9.29 -7.38 2.93
C ALA A 52 -9.02 -6.69 4.27
N ILE A 53 -8.00 -7.15 5.00
CA ILE A 53 -7.61 -6.54 6.27
C ILE A 53 -7.14 -5.10 6.07
N ILE A 54 -6.27 -4.87 5.09
CA ILE A 54 -5.73 -3.54 4.79
C ILE A 54 -6.84 -2.60 4.33
N LYS A 55 -7.74 -3.08 3.48
CA LYS A 55 -8.92 -2.30 3.07
C LYS A 55 -9.73 -1.83 4.27
N GLY A 56 -9.99 -2.72 5.23
CA GLY A 56 -10.69 -2.38 6.46
C GLY A 56 -9.96 -1.31 7.27
N ASN A 57 -8.65 -1.40 7.40
CA ASN A 57 -7.85 -0.38 8.08
C ASN A 57 -7.93 0.98 7.38
N ILE A 58 -7.86 0.99 6.06
CA ILE A 58 -7.95 2.23 5.27
C ILE A 58 -9.34 2.84 5.43
N GLU A 59 -10.38 2.03 5.36
CA GLU A 59 -11.75 2.51 5.51
C GLU A 59 -12.03 3.08 6.90
N ASP A 60 -11.47 2.49 7.95
CA ASP A 60 -11.54 3.04 9.29
C ASP A 60 -10.85 4.40 9.39
N SER A 61 -9.68 4.54 8.77
CA SER A 61 -9.00 5.83 8.67
C SER A 61 -9.83 6.85 7.88
N ASN A 62 -10.43 6.41 6.78
CA ASN A 62 -11.28 7.26 5.95
C ASN A 62 -12.49 7.79 6.73
N LYS A 63 -13.11 6.96 7.56
CA LYS A 63 -14.21 7.40 8.43
C LYS A 63 -13.76 8.50 9.39
N SER A 64 -12.59 8.33 9.99
CA SER A 64 -12.02 9.33 10.91
C SER A 64 -11.72 10.65 10.17
N LEU A 65 -11.17 10.55 8.97
CA LEU A 65 -10.88 11.74 8.14
C LEU A 65 -12.16 12.45 7.69
N ALA A 66 -13.21 11.70 7.36
CA ALA A 66 -14.50 12.27 6.95
C ALA A 66 -15.17 13.06 8.06
N ALA A 67 -14.92 12.72 9.31
CA ALA A 67 -15.47 13.44 10.47
C ALA A 67 -14.87 14.84 10.63
N ASP A 68 -13.74 15.13 10.03
CA ASP A 68 -13.07 16.43 10.04
C ASP A 68 -13.18 17.06 8.66
N PRO A 69 -13.96 18.19 8.50
CA PRO A 69 -14.11 18.84 7.19
C PRO A 69 -12.79 19.23 6.53
N GLY A 70 -11.77 19.56 7.32
CA GLY A 70 -10.45 19.92 6.80
C GLY A 70 -9.66 18.74 6.26
N LEU A 71 -10.02 17.51 6.62
CA LEU A 71 -9.31 16.30 6.26
C LEU A 71 -10.11 15.36 5.37
N ALA A 72 -11.37 15.64 5.12
CA ALA A 72 -12.25 14.75 4.37
C ALA A 72 -11.75 14.47 2.95
N GLY A 73 -11.04 15.42 2.34
CA GLY A 73 -10.43 15.27 1.02
C GLY A 73 -9.14 14.44 1.00
N SER A 74 -8.64 14.06 2.17
CA SER A 74 -7.42 13.24 2.30
C SER A 74 -7.70 11.74 2.38
N GLN A 75 -8.95 11.33 2.23
CA GLN A 75 -9.34 9.94 2.25
C GLN A 75 -8.74 9.19 1.04
N ILE A 76 -8.27 7.96 1.29
CA ILE A 76 -7.69 7.12 0.26
C ILE A 76 -8.81 6.39 -0.48
N LYS A 77 -8.91 6.60 -1.79
CA LYS A 77 -9.93 5.98 -2.63
C LYS A 77 -9.47 4.67 -3.26
N ARG A 78 -8.20 4.60 -3.66
CA ARG A 78 -7.61 3.41 -4.27
C ARG A 78 -6.23 3.18 -3.70
N PHE A 79 -5.86 1.91 -3.61
CA PHE A 79 -4.56 1.52 -3.07
C PHE A 79 -4.05 0.24 -3.71
N LEU A 80 -2.76 0.02 -3.59
CA LEU A 80 -2.14 -1.28 -3.80
C LEU A 80 -1.20 -1.56 -2.64
N ILE A 81 -0.97 -2.83 -2.36
CA ILE A 81 0.07 -3.24 -1.42
C ILE A 81 1.33 -3.45 -2.25
N LEU A 82 2.35 -2.65 -1.96
CA LEU A 82 3.58 -2.68 -2.73
C LEU A 82 4.28 -4.04 -2.55
N HIS A 83 4.89 -4.52 -3.61
CA HIS A 83 5.53 -5.85 -3.66
C HIS A 83 6.79 -5.98 -2.83
N LYS A 84 7.27 -4.88 -2.25
CA LYS A 84 8.47 -4.85 -1.41
C LYS A 84 8.30 -3.80 -0.33
N LEU A 85 9.01 -3.97 0.77
CA LEU A 85 9.15 -2.90 1.76
C LEU A 85 10.05 -1.82 1.21
N LEU A 86 9.68 -0.56 1.41
CA LEU A 86 10.56 0.57 1.10
C LEU A 86 11.79 0.46 1.98
N ASP A 87 12.95 0.72 1.40
CA ASP A 87 14.23 0.42 2.01
C ASP A 87 15.22 1.58 1.86
N ALA A 88 15.98 1.85 2.92
CA ALA A 88 17.05 2.84 2.90
C ALA A 88 18.20 2.43 1.98
N ASP A 89 18.52 1.14 1.91
CA ASP A 89 19.59 0.63 1.04
C ASP A 89 19.25 0.80 -0.45
N ASP A 90 17.96 0.76 -0.78
CA ASP A 90 17.48 1.04 -2.14
C ASP A 90 17.31 2.53 -2.42
N GLY A 91 17.63 3.39 -1.47
CA GLY A 91 17.49 4.84 -1.60
C GLY A 91 16.08 5.36 -1.48
N GLU A 92 15.14 4.55 -1.04
CA GLU A 92 13.72 4.90 -0.94
C GLU A 92 13.36 5.57 0.38
N LEU A 93 14.17 5.32 1.42
CA LEU A 93 14.06 5.94 2.73
C LEU A 93 15.35 6.65 3.09
N THR A 94 15.24 7.69 3.94
CA THR A 94 16.42 8.29 4.57
C THR A 94 16.92 7.38 5.69
N ARG A 95 18.09 7.67 6.25
CA ARG A 95 18.63 6.94 7.40
C ARG A 95 17.68 6.95 8.61
N THR A 96 16.89 8.01 8.74
CA THR A 96 15.92 8.15 9.83
C THR A 96 14.55 7.56 9.51
N GLY A 97 14.42 6.89 8.36
CA GLY A 97 13.20 6.21 7.96
C GLY A 97 12.16 7.08 7.28
N LYS A 98 12.52 8.28 6.84
CA LYS A 98 11.60 9.16 6.09
C LYS A 98 11.57 8.76 4.63
N ILE A 99 10.38 8.81 4.02
CA ILE A 99 10.19 8.48 2.62
C ILE A 99 10.85 9.53 1.73
N ARG A 100 11.66 9.07 0.79
CA ARG A 100 12.24 9.92 -0.24
C ARG A 100 11.28 9.98 -1.42
N ARG A 101 10.29 10.86 -1.31
CA ARG A 101 9.15 10.90 -2.23
C ARG A 101 9.53 11.01 -3.69
N LYS A 102 10.51 11.86 -4.01
CA LYS A 102 10.96 12.04 -5.40
C LYS A 102 11.44 10.72 -6.01
N ILE A 103 12.22 9.95 -5.28
CA ILE A 103 12.74 8.67 -5.74
C ILE A 103 11.62 7.66 -5.92
N VAL A 104 10.70 7.62 -4.97
CA VAL A 104 9.53 6.73 -5.04
C VAL A 104 8.66 7.11 -6.24
N PHE A 105 8.39 8.40 -6.46
CA PHE A 105 7.62 8.85 -7.60
C PHE A 105 8.26 8.47 -8.94
N GLU A 106 9.57 8.64 -9.07
CA GLU A 106 10.27 8.31 -10.30
C GLU A 106 10.34 6.80 -10.54
N ARG A 107 10.66 6.05 -9.50
CA ARG A 107 10.87 4.60 -9.59
C ARG A 107 9.59 3.83 -9.85
N TYR A 108 8.50 4.25 -9.23
CA TYR A 108 7.21 3.55 -9.26
C TYR A 108 6.14 4.30 -10.03
N ASP A 109 6.54 5.15 -10.98
CA ASP A 109 5.60 5.96 -11.77
C ASP A 109 4.53 5.10 -12.45
N ASP A 110 4.91 3.95 -13.01
CA ASP A 110 3.97 3.05 -13.65
C ASP A 110 2.86 2.59 -12.70
N LEU A 111 3.22 2.31 -11.46
CA LEU A 111 2.27 1.87 -10.44
C LEU A 111 1.36 3.03 -10.01
N ILE A 112 1.92 4.24 -9.92
CA ILE A 112 1.14 5.44 -9.58
C ILE A 112 0.12 5.71 -10.70
N GLN A 113 0.53 5.63 -11.96
CA GLN A 113 -0.39 5.82 -13.09
C GLN A 113 -1.47 4.73 -13.10
N ALA A 114 -1.13 3.51 -12.75
CA ALA A 114 -2.11 2.42 -12.66
C ALA A 114 -3.17 2.70 -11.59
N LEU A 115 -2.79 3.30 -10.47
CA LEU A 115 -3.74 3.70 -9.40
C LEU A 115 -4.78 4.72 -9.89
N TYR A 116 -4.44 5.53 -10.89
CA TYR A 116 -5.34 6.53 -11.48
C TYR A 116 -5.99 6.05 -12.79
N SER A 117 -5.79 4.77 -13.14
CA SER A 117 -6.43 4.13 -14.29
C SER A 117 -7.64 3.32 -13.85
N ASP A 118 -8.26 2.62 -14.78
CA ASP A 118 -9.34 1.68 -14.50
C ASP A 118 -8.85 0.24 -14.27
N LYS A 119 -7.53 0.05 -14.22
CA LYS A 119 -6.95 -1.28 -14.01
C LYS A 119 -7.16 -1.74 -12.58
N ASP A 120 -7.42 -3.03 -12.40
CA ASP A 120 -7.54 -3.68 -11.09
C ASP A 120 -6.37 -4.63 -10.80
N ILE A 121 -5.50 -4.84 -11.77
CA ILE A 121 -4.29 -5.66 -11.66
C ILE A 121 -3.20 -5.01 -12.51
N ILE A 122 -1.98 -5.01 -11.98
CA ILE A 122 -0.80 -4.60 -12.73
C ILE A 122 0.31 -5.64 -12.56
N PRO A 123 0.81 -6.24 -13.66
CA PRO A 123 1.93 -7.17 -13.57
C PRO A 123 3.23 -6.44 -13.27
N ILE A 124 4.02 -7.02 -12.37
CA ILE A 124 5.33 -6.48 -12.01
C ILE A 124 6.38 -7.60 -12.02
N GLU A 125 7.64 -7.19 -12.12
CA GLU A 125 8.78 -8.04 -11.87
C GLU A 125 9.50 -7.50 -10.64
N ALA A 126 9.71 -8.36 -9.65
CA ALA A 126 10.41 -8.00 -8.42
C ALA A 126 11.74 -8.75 -8.35
N LYS A 127 12.82 -8.01 -8.16
CA LYS A 127 14.12 -8.61 -7.87
C LYS A 127 14.11 -9.06 -6.42
N VAL A 128 14.51 -10.30 -6.20
CA VAL A 128 14.59 -10.89 -4.87
C VAL A 128 15.95 -11.53 -4.65
N THR A 129 16.41 -11.51 -3.40
CA THR A 129 17.58 -12.25 -2.98
C THR A 129 17.10 -13.43 -2.16
N PHE A 130 17.43 -14.65 -2.61
CA PHE A 130 17.09 -15.87 -1.91
C PHE A 130 18.04 -16.09 -0.72
N GLU A 131 17.64 -16.99 0.20
CA GLU A 131 18.44 -17.31 1.39
C GLU A 131 19.87 -17.75 1.07
N ASN A 132 20.07 -18.40 -0.10
CA ASN A 132 21.39 -18.82 -0.54
C ASN A 132 22.24 -17.70 -1.17
N GLY A 133 21.79 -16.46 -1.10
CA GLY A 133 22.48 -15.30 -1.65
C GLY A 133 22.32 -15.11 -3.15
N LYS A 134 21.65 -16.02 -3.84
CA LYS A 134 21.38 -15.88 -5.27
C LYS A 134 20.28 -14.84 -5.51
N GLU A 135 20.46 -14.03 -6.53
CA GLU A 135 19.43 -13.09 -6.99
C GLU A 135 18.54 -13.76 -8.01
N GLY A 136 17.28 -13.38 -8.00
CA GLY A 136 16.30 -13.85 -8.94
C GLY A 136 15.23 -12.81 -9.19
N VAL A 137 14.30 -13.13 -10.08
CA VAL A 137 13.16 -12.27 -10.42
C VAL A 137 11.88 -13.07 -10.17
N ILE A 138 10.97 -12.46 -9.45
CA ILE A 138 9.63 -12.99 -9.24
C ILE A 138 8.66 -12.12 -10.04
N LYS A 139 7.82 -12.76 -10.83
CA LYS A 139 6.69 -12.08 -11.50
C LYS A 139 5.48 -12.18 -10.60
N ALA A 140 4.80 -11.08 -10.42
CA ALA A 140 3.58 -11.02 -9.62
C ALA A 140 2.59 -10.07 -10.25
N ASP A 141 1.30 -10.33 -9.99
CA ASP A 141 0.23 -9.42 -10.37
C ASP A 141 -0.20 -8.65 -9.12
N LEU A 142 0.13 -7.37 -9.06
CA LEU A 142 -0.30 -6.52 -7.96
C LEU A 142 -1.76 -6.15 -8.16
N LYS A 143 -2.54 -6.31 -7.12
CA LYS A 143 -3.96 -5.97 -7.12
C LYS A 143 -4.14 -4.50 -6.77
N ILE A 144 -4.99 -3.81 -7.52
CA ILE A 144 -5.41 -2.46 -7.21
C ILE A 144 -6.84 -2.56 -6.70
N ARG A 145 -7.11 -2.02 -5.53
CA ARG A 145 -8.42 -2.13 -4.89
C ARG A 145 -8.94 -0.78 -4.47
N GLU A 146 -10.24 -0.64 -4.45
CA GLU A 146 -10.91 0.56 -3.98
C GLU A 146 -11.21 0.42 -2.50
N ALA A 147 -11.10 1.54 -1.78
CA ALA A 147 -11.55 1.68 -0.42
C ALA A 147 -12.74 2.63 -0.40
N GLU A 148 -13.68 2.40 0.52
CA GLU A 148 -14.83 3.25 0.64
C GLU A 148 -14.43 4.62 1.16
N VAL A 149 -14.95 5.67 0.51
CA VAL A 149 -14.77 7.06 0.89
C VAL A 149 -16.10 7.56 1.42
N TYR A 150 -16.06 8.24 2.55
CA TYR A 150 -17.26 8.68 3.25
C TYR A 150 -17.49 10.17 3.03
N ALA A 151 -18.77 10.55 2.99
CA ALA A 151 -19.13 11.95 2.85
C ALA A 151 -18.68 12.74 4.08
N SER A 152 -18.17 13.96 3.84
CA SER A 152 -17.81 14.86 4.91
C SER A 152 -19.04 15.16 5.77
N VAL A 153 -18.88 15.05 7.10
CA VAL A 153 -19.90 15.47 8.04
C VAL A 153 -19.90 16.99 8.10
N GLN A 154 -20.63 17.62 7.18
CA GLN A 154 -20.87 19.04 7.30
C GLN A 154 -21.99 19.24 8.31
N LYS A 155 -21.72 19.98 9.36
CA LYS A 155 -22.79 20.49 10.19
C LYS A 155 -23.62 21.43 9.32
N ALA A 156 -24.89 21.10 9.14
CA ALA A 156 -25.85 22.06 8.62
C ALA A 156 -25.75 23.29 9.51
N GLY A 157 -25.13 24.29 8.97
CA GLY A 157 -24.90 25.57 9.67
C GLY A 157 -26.13 26.38 9.78
#